data_ce3028afccf60f0ef8dbe6fe94220666
#
_entry.id   ce3028afccf60f0ef8dbe6fe94220666
#
_cell.length_a   1.000
_cell.length_b   1.000
_cell.length_c   1.000
_cell.angle_alpha   90.00
_cell.angle_beta   90.00
_cell.angle_gamma   90.00
#
_symmetry.space_group_name_H-M   'P 1'
#
loop_
_entity.id
_entity.type
_entity.pdbx_description
1 polymer ?
#
loop_
_entity_poly.entity_id
_entity_poly.type
_entity_poly.pdbx_seq_one_letter_code
_entity_poly.pdbx_strand_id
1 'polypeptide(L)'
;MSQAQAAISHIPGAAEKAMKIATRKALRRAKKDAISKAGARYTSPVSIFSQSLSTKTQGAGGSLISRGAKNALENFQNAPQGRITSRGVYIKATVVRGQGGELKTAFRKGGSISIYQRVGQSRFPIKKLSSVAAPSMLAVEQVREPVMQGIEQTLQQEFIPAVNSVL
;
A
#
# COMPACT_ATOMS: atom_id res chain seq x y z
N MET A 1 18.36 2.15 37.14
CA MET A 1 18.67 1.40 35.89
C MET A 1 17.82 0.15 35.86
N SER A 2 17.11 -0.16 34.76
CA SER A 2 16.31 -1.37 34.69
C SER A 2 17.18 -2.60 34.59
N GLN A 3 16.74 -3.74 35.17
CA GLN A 3 17.46 -5.01 35.10
C GLN A 3 17.83 -5.41 33.66
N ALA A 4 17.00 -5.03 32.67
CA ALA A 4 17.27 -5.25 31.26
C ALA A 4 18.49 -4.47 30.73
N GLN A 5 18.75 -3.25 31.22
CA GLN A 5 19.94 -2.49 30.84
C GLN A 5 21.24 -3.12 31.42
N ALA A 6 21.18 -3.63 32.65
CA ALA A 6 22.33 -4.31 33.26
C ALA A 6 22.64 -5.62 32.52
N ALA A 7 21.64 -6.41 32.15
CA ALA A 7 21.83 -7.67 31.44
C ALA A 7 22.42 -7.49 30.02
N ILE A 8 22.01 -6.45 29.27
CA ILE A 8 22.53 -6.18 27.92
C ILE A 8 24.02 -5.78 27.94
N SER A 9 24.48 -5.11 28.99
CA SER A 9 25.89 -4.62 29.09
C SER A 9 26.93 -5.73 29.13
N HIS A 10 26.54 -6.93 29.52
CA HIS A 10 27.47 -8.07 29.67
C HIS A 10 27.61 -8.95 28.42
N ILE A 11 26.71 -8.82 27.42
CA ILE A 11 26.76 -9.62 26.19
C ILE A 11 27.02 -8.70 24.97
N PRO A 12 28.24 -8.78 24.37
CA PRO A 12 28.55 -7.98 23.20
C PRO A 12 27.54 -8.20 22.06
N GLY A 13 26.92 -7.11 21.54
CA GLY A 13 25.97 -7.17 20.46
C GLY A 13 24.56 -7.66 20.84
N ALA A 14 24.25 -7.93 22.12
CA ALA A 14 22.90 -8.34 22.53
C ALA A 14 21.85 -7.28 22.23
N ALA A 15 22.14 -6.02 22.47
CA ALA A 15 21.24 -4.90 22.16
C ALA A 15 20.94 -4.81 20.65
N GLU A 16 21.96 -4.99 19.81
CA GLU A 16 21.78 -4.96 18.35
C GLU A 16 20.92 -6.15 17.86
N LYS A 17 21.18 -7.35 18.40
CA LYS A 17 20.38 -8.54 18.08
C LYS A 17 18.93 -8.37 18.50
N ALA A 18 18.67 -7.88 19.72
CA ALA A 18 17.34 -7.62 20.23
C ALA A 18 16.61 -6.58 19.38
N MET A 19 17.28 -5.46 19.06
CA MET A 19 16.71 -4.43 18.20
C MET A 19 16.38 -4.98 16.79
N LYS A 20 17.25 -5.81 16.22
CA LYS A 20 17.01 -6.46 14.92
C LYS A 20 15.78 -7.37 14.95
N ILE A 21 15.55 -8.10 16.03
CA ILE A 21 14.36 -8.95 16.22
C ILE A 21 13.10 -8.07 16.31
N ALA A 22 13.11 -7.05 17.18
CA ALA A 22 11.99 -6.12 17.37
C ALA A 22 11.65 -5.39 16.05
N THR A 23 12.67 -4.89 15.34
CA THR A 23 12.50 -4.23 14.04
C THR A 23 11.85 -5.15 13.00
N ARG A 24 12.25 -6.41 12.92
CA ARG A 24 11.63 -7.37 11.99
C ARG A 24 10.16 -7.60 12.29
N LYS A 25 9.80 -7.72 13.58
CA LYS A 25 8.40 -7.87 14.01
C LYS A 25 7.60 -6.61 13.69
N ALA A 26 8.13 -5.43 14.00
CA ALA A 26 7.50 -4.14 13.70
C ALA A 26 7.25 -3.96 12.19
N LEU A 27 8.23 -4.27 11.34
CA LEU A 27 8.07 -4.18 9.88
C LEU A 27 7.06 -5.16 9.31
N ARG A 28 6.98 -6.39 9.86
CA ARG A 28 5.95 -7.35 9.45
C ARG A 28 4.54 -6.86 9.79
N ARG A 29 4.36 -6.29 10.98
CA ARG A 29 3.09 -5.69 11.40
C ARG A 29 2.77 -4.48 10.55
N ALA A 30 3.72 -3.56 10.36
CA ALA A 30 3.56 -2.37 9.52
C ALA A 30 3.13 -2.72 8.09
N LYS A 31 3.70 -3.77 7.49
CA LYS A 31 3.28 -4.24 6.16
C LYS A 31 1.81 -4.68 6.17
N LYS A 32 1.36 -5.43 7.18
CA LYS A 32 -0.05 -5.85 7.31
C LYS A 32 -0.98 -4.66 7.50
N ASP A 33 -0.60 -3.73 8.37
CA ASP A 33 -1.39 -2.54 8.69
C ASP A 33 -1.50 -1.61 7.47
N ALA A 34 -0.41 -1.39 6.73
CA ALA A 34 -0.41 -0.62 5.49
C ALA A 34 -1.36 -1.21 4.44
N ILE A 35 -1.34 -2.53 4.25
CA ILE A 35 -2.24 -3.24 3.33
C ILE A 35 -3.70 -3.10 3.79
N SER A 36 -3.97 -3.29 5.08
CA SER A 36 -5.30 -3.19 5.66
C SER A 36 -5.89 -1.77 5.54
N LYS A 37 -5.12 -0.76 5.94
CA LYS A 37 -5.53 0.65 5.87
C LYS A 37 -5.75 1.12 4.42
N ALA A 38 -4.85 0.74 3.51
CA ALA A 38 -5.03 1.04 2.10
C ALA A 38 -6.26 0.32 1.51
N GLY A 39 -6.48 -0.96 1.82
CA GLY A 39 -7.66 -1.71 1.38
C GLY A 39 -8.97 -1.17 1.93
N ALA A 40 -8.97 -0.59 3.13
CA ALA A 40 -10.13 0.09 3.70
C ALA A 40 -10.46 1.41 2.97
N ARG A 41 -9.44 2.12 2.47
CA ARG A 41 -9.61 3.43 1.80
C ARG A 41 -9.88 3.31 0.30
N TYR A 42 -9.23 2.39 -0.38
CA TYR A 42 -9.28 2.26 -1.84
C TYR A 42 -10.12 1.06 -2.28
N THR A 43 -10.64 1.13 -3.50
CA THR A 43 -11.48 0.07 -4.08
C THR A 43 -10.67 -0.97 -4.87
N SER A 44 -9.34 -0.78 -4.95
CA SER A 44 -8.45 -1.69 -5.65
C SER A 44 -8.28 -3.03 -4.92
N PRO A 45 -7.92 -4.11 -5.63
CA PRO A 45 -7.57 -5.37 -4.99
C PRO A 45 -6.40 -5.21 -4.01
N VAL A 46 -6.50 -5.90 -2.89
CA VAL A 46 -5.45 -5.89 -1.82
C VAL A 46 -4.10 -6.37 -2.34
N SER A 47 -4.09 -7.23 -3.36
CA SER A 47 -2.89 -7.74 -4.01
C SER A 47 -2.00 -6.64 -4.58
N ILE A 48 -2.55 -5.53 -5.05
CA ILE A 48 -1.80 -4.38 -5.55
C ILE A 48 -0.88 -3.81 -4.46
N PHE A 49 -1.38 -3.69 -3.24
CA PHE A 49 -0.58 -3.20 -2.11
C PHE A 49 0.44 -4.24 -1.63
N SER A 50 0.02 -5.51 -1.52
CA SER A 50 0.91 -6.58 -1.03
C SER A 50 2.12 -6.80 -1.95
N GLN A 51 1.92 -6.72 -3.27
CA GLN A 51 2.97 -6.85 -4.28
C GLN A 51 3.89 -5.63 -4.33
N SER A 52 3.37 -4.43 -4.04
CA SER A 52 4.16 -3.20 -4.06
C SER A 52 5.06 -3.04 -2.84
N LEU A 53 4.74 -3.71 -1.71
CA LEU A 53 5.40 -3.54 -0.42
C LEU A 53 6.47 -4.59 -0.15
N SER A 54 7.67 -4.12 0.13
CA SER A 54 8.80 -4.94 0.59
C SER A 54 9.36 -4.39 1.90
N THR A 55 9.96 -5.26 2.70
CA THR A 55 10.66 -4.90 3.92
C THR A 55 12.15 -5.14 3.75
N LYS A 56 12.98 -4.19 4.19
CA LYS A 56 14.44 -4.32 4.24
C LYS A 56 14.91 -4.07 5.66
N THR A 57 15.75 -4.94 6.19
CA THR A 57 16.42 -4.75 7.48
C THR A 57 17.91 -4.59 7.25
N GLN A 58 18.54 -3.65 7.97
CA GLN A 58 19.96 -3.38 7.88
C GLN A 58 20.47 -3.04 9.30
N GLY A 59 21.36 -3.87 9.82
CA GLY A 59 21.77 -3.77 11.23
C GLY A 59 20.58 -3.84 12.16
N ALA A 60 20.50 -2.92 13.11
CA ALA A 60 19.39 -2.79 14.05
C ALA A 60 18.17 -2.08 13.46
N GLY A 61 18.30 -1.41 12.30
CA GLY A 61 17.23 -0.67 11.64
C GLY A 61 16.54 -1.42 10.52
N GLY A 62 15.53 -0.76 9.92
CA GLY A 62 14.85 -1.30 8.76
C GLY A 62 13.89 -0.32 8.12
N SER A 63 13.41 -0.68 6.94
CA SER A 63 12.51 0.15 6.15
C SER A 63 11.39 -0.67 5.50
N LEU A 64 10.21 -0.06 5.41
CA LEU A 64 9.10 -0.52 4.59
C LEU A 64 9.12 0.27 3.29
N ILE A 65 9.32 -0.42 2.18
CA ILE A 65 9.51 0.20 0.86
C ILE A 65 8.34 -0.17 -0.03
N SER A 66 7.73 0.82 -0.67
CA SER A 66 6.71 0.60 -1.69
C SER A 66 7.24 1.02 -3.06
N ARG A 67 7.06 0.14 -4.05
CA ARG A 67 7.40 0.39 -5.46
C ARG A 67 6.27 -0.08 -6.36
N GLY A 68 6.06 0.62 -7.46
CA GLY A 68 5.05 0.23 -8.44
C GLY A 68 4.74 1.33 -9.44
N ALA A 69 4.28 0.93 -10.61
CA ALA A 69 3.77 1.82 -11.64
C ALA A 69 2.33 2.28 -11.32
N LYS A 70 1.79 3.17 -12.14
CA LYS A 70 0.38 3.57 -12.11
C LYS A 70 -0.51 2.35 -12.32
N ASN A 71 -1.56 2.22 -11.53
CA ASN A 71 -2.51 1.13 -11.65
C ASN A 71 -3.53 1.44 -12.74
N ALA A 72 -3.85 0.44 -13.56
CA ALA A 72 -4.89 0.56 -14.56
C ALA A 72 -6.26 0.79 -13.89
N LEU A 73 -7.08 1.66 -14.48
CA LEU A 73 -8.35 2.08 -13.86
C LEU A 73 -9.37 0.94 -13.75
N GLU A 74 -9.27 -0.09 -14.60
CA GLU A 74 -10.08 -1.30 -14.51
C GLU A 74 -9.86 -2.12 -13.23
N ASN A 75 -8.74 -1.93 -12.53
CA ASN A 75 -8.45 -2.58 -11.24
C ASN A 75 -9.22 -1.97 -10.06
N PHE A 76 -9.92 -0.87 -10.29
CA PHE A 76 -10.75 -0.23 -9.29
C PHE A 76 -12.22 -0.52 -9.54
N GLN A 77 -13.06 -0.20 -8.56
CA GLN A 77 -14.51 -0.33 -8.75
C GLN A 77 -14.97 0.55 -9.91
N ASN A 78 -15.57 -0.05 -10.90
CA ASN A 78 -16.08 0.66 -12.07
C ASN A 78 -17.33 -0.03 -12.65
N ALA A 79 -18.21 0.77 -13.27
CA ALA A 79 -19.44 0.33 -13.90
C ALA A 79 -19.81 1.27 -15.07
N PRO A 80 -20.56 0.80 -16.08
CA PRO A 80 -20.92 -0.60 -16.33
C PRO A 80 -19.74 -1.42 -16.82
N GLN A 81 -19.83 -2.73 -16.64
CA GLN A 81 -18.89 -3.69 -17.23
C GLN A 81 -19.28 -3.96 -18.69
N GLY A 82 -18.26 -4.18 -19.55
CA GLY A 82 -18.48 -4.46 -20.95
C GLY A 82 -18.59 -3.21 -21.84
N ARG A 83 -19.04 -3.42 -23.08
CA ARG A 83 -19.18 -2.35 -24.08
C ARG A 83 -20.40 -1.49 -23.79
N ILE A 84 -20.20 -0.18 -23.78
CA ILE A 84 -21.30 0.79 -23.68
C ILE A 84 -21.82 1.06 -25.08
N THR A 85 -23.09 0.73 -25.31
CA THR A 85 -23.75 0.91 -26.59
C THR A 85 -24.84 2.00 -26.56
N SER A 86 -25.33 2.33 -25.34
CA SER A 86 -26.40 3.30 -25.16
C SER A 86 -25.85 4.72 -25.03
N ARG A 87 -26.52 5.70 -25.68
CA ARG A 87 -26.20 7.11 -25.50
C ARG A 87 -26.52 7.56 -24.07
N GLY A 88 -25.68 8.44 -23.52
CA GLY A 88 -25.88 8.98 -22.16
C GLY A 88 -25.40 8.07 -21.03
N VAL A 89 -24.92 6.87 -21.34
CA VAL A 89 -24.29 5.99 -20.32
C VAL A 89 -22.79 6.21 -20.30
N TYR A 90 -22.28 6.59 -19.15
CA TYR A 90 -20.84 6.84 -18.93
C TYR A 90 -20.24 5.81 -18.00
N ILE A 91 -18.93 5.55 -18.17
CA ILE A 91 -18.19 4.74 -17.22
C ILE A 91 -18.05 5.55 -15.92
N LYS A 92 -18.51 4.98 -14.81
CA LYS A 92 -18.25 5.48 -13.46
C LYS A 92 -17.08 4.71 -12.89
N ALA A 93 -16.14 5.40 -12.27
CA ALA A 93 -15.03 4.77 -11.58
C ALA A 93 -14.86 5.37 -10.18
N THR A 94 -14.56 4.51 -9.22
CA THR A 94 -14.35 4.86 -7.82
C THR A 94 -12.98 4.35 -7.42
N VAL A 95 -12.03 5.24 -7.18
CA VAL A 95 -10.68 4.91 -6.72
C VAL A 95 -10.63 4.92 -5.20
N VAL A 96 -11.08 6.00 -4.60
CA VAL A 96 -11.26 6.14 -3.15
C VAL A 96 -12.70 5.79 -2.81
N ARG A 97 -12.91 4.97 -1.78
CA ARG A 97 -14.26 4.57 -1.35
C ARG A 97 -15.11 5.80 -1.04
N GLY A 98 -16.33 5.82 -1.54
CA GLY A 98 -17.24 6.96 -1.39
C GLY A 98 -16.97 8.15 -2.32
N GLN A 99 -15.89 8.12 -3.10
CA GLN A 99 -15.53 9.20 -4.03
C GLN A 99 -15.41 8.64 -5.46
N GLY A 100 -16.52 8.55 -6.15
CA GLY A 100 -16.59 8.10 -7.53
C GLY A 100 -17.05 9.21 -8.46
N GLY A 101 -16.75 9.06 -9.74
CA GLY A 101 -17.16 10.02 -10.76
C GLY A 101 -17.39 9.40 -12.14
N GLU A 102 -18.12 10.13 -12.97
CA GLU A 102 -18.38 9.75 -14.37
C GLU A 102 -17.21 10.17 -15.25
N LEU A 103 -16.80 9.25 -16.11
CA LEU A 103 -15.76 9.47 -17.12
C LEU A 103 -16.45 9.69 -18.48
N LYS A 104 -16.87 10.91 -18.75
CA LYS A 104 -17.70 11.26 -19.93
C LYS A 104 -17.07 10.91 -21.28
N THR A 105 -15.74 10.90 -21.37
CA THR A 105 -14.98 10.63 -22.60
C THR A 105 -14.35 9.24 -22.64
N ALA A 106 -14.57 8.43 -21.61
CA ALA A 106 -14.02 7.10 -21.51
C ALA A 106 -14.90 6.07 -22.22
N PHE A 107 -14.26 5.04 -22.76
CA PHE A 107 -14.95 3.93 -23.43
C PHE A 107 -14.19 2.62 -23.22
N ARG A 108 -14.87 1.50 -23.48
CA ARG A 108 -14.26 0.18 -23.57
C ARG A 108 -14.18 -0.26 -25.01
N LYS A 109 -13.06 -0.82 -25.40
CA LYS A 109 -12.93 -1.51 -26.69
C LYS A 109 -13.63 -2.87 -26.58
N GLY A 110 -14.30 -3.30 -27.65
CA GLY A 110 -15.03 -4.57 -27.65
C GLY A 110 -14.15 -5.75 -27.17
N GLY A 111 -14.67 -6.55 -26.26
CA GLY A 111 -13.97 -7.69 -25.66
C GLY A 111 -12.90 -7.34 -24.61
N SER A 112 -12.64 -6.06 -24.34
CA SER A 112 -11.65 -5.63 -23.35
C SER A 112 -12.30 -5.08 -22.08
N ILE A 113 -11.77 -5.48 -20.92
CA ILE A 113 -12.11 -4.88 -19.63
C ILE A 113 -11.45 -3.51 -19.45
N SER A 114 -10.40 -3.21 -20.21
CA SER A 114 -9.63 -1.98 -20.08
C SER A 114 -10.44 -0.74 -20.47
N ILE A 115 -10.19 0.35 -19.78
CA ILE A 115 -10.84 1.63 -19.96
C ILE A 115 -9.91 2.55 -20.75
N TYR A 116 -10.38 3.08 -21.85
CA TYR A 116 -9.63 3.95 -22.76
C TYR A 116 -10.26 5.33 -22.86
N GLN A 117 -9.46 6.29 -23.28
CA GLN A 117 -9.89 7.64 -23.63
C GLN A 117 -9.20 8.08 -24.93
N ARG A 118 -9.88 8.87 -25.74
CA ARG A 118 -9.27 9.51 -26.91
C ARG A 118 -8.38 10.65 -26.46
N VAL A 119 -7.22 10.81 -27.10
CA VAL A 119 -6.29 11.91 -26.80
C VAL A 119 -6.78 13.23 -27.35
N GLY A 120 -7.56 13.20 -28.46
CA GLY A 120 -8.17 14.35 -29.10
C GLY A 120 -9.58 14.01 -29.57
N GLN A 121 -10.10 14.80 -30.54
CA GLN A 121 -11.41 14.58 -31.15
C GLN A 121 -11.42 13.44 -32.18
N SER A 122 -10.26 13.13 -32.75
CA SER A 122 -10.09 12.05 -33.74
C SER A 122 -10.25 10.67 -33.10
N ARG A 123 -10.56 9.66 -33.96
CA ARG A 123 -10.70 8.27 -33.56
C ARG A 123 -9.43 7.73 -32.86
N PHE A 124 -8.27 8.16 -33.32
CA PHE A 124 -6.95 7.81 -32.78
C PHE A 124 -6.11 9.09 -32.59
N PRO A 125 -5.10 9.09 -31.71
CA PRO A 125 -4.71 8.00 -30.80
C PRO A 125 -5.64 7.86 -29.58
N ILE A 126 -5.67 6.65 -29.04
CA ILE A 126 -6.34 6.33 -27.77
C ILE A 126 -5.31 6.02 -26.70
N LYS A 127 -5.59 6.38 -25.46
CA LYS A 127 -4.76 6.04 -24.29
C LYS A 127 -5.56 5.18 -23.32
N LYS A 128 -4.89 4.21 -22.69
CA LYS A 128 -5.43 3.44 -21.56
C LYS A 128 -5.47 4.35 -20.32
N LEU A 129 -6.59 4.37 -19.61
CA LEU A 129 -6.72 5.14 -18.41
C LEU A 129 -6.09 4.39 -17.23
N SER A 130 -5.29 5.12 -16.48
CA SER A 130 -4.68 4.64 -15.23
C SER A 130 -4.98 5.62 -14.11
N SER A 131 -4.96 5.11 -12.89
CA SER A 131 -5.09 5.85 -11.65
C SER A 131 -3.72 5.99 -10.97
N VAL A 132 -3.72 6.34 -9.71
CA VAL A 132 -2.52 6.53 -8.90
C VAL A 132 -1.77 5.21 -8.67
N ALA A 133 -0.47 5.31 -8.47
CA ALA A 133 0.39 4.18 -8.12
C ALA A 133 0.20 3.76 -6.66
N ALA A 134 0.45 2.49 -6.33
CA ALA A 134 0.37 1.99 -4.95
C ALA A 134 1.28 2.78 -3.98
N PRO A 135 2.50 3.18 -4.32
CA PRO A 135 3.32 4.04 -3.46
C PRO A 135 2.63 5.35 -3.08
N SER A 136 2.00 6.03 -4.05
CA SER A 136 1.27 7.28 -3.78
C SER A 136 0.03 7.06 -2.91
N MET A 137 -0.67 5.93 -3.07
CA MET A 137 -1.81 5.57 -2.21
C MET A 137 -1.39 5.31 -0.77
N LEU A 138 -0.24 4.66 -0.57
CA LEU A 138 0.30 4.34 0.76
C LEU A 138 0.95 5.55 1.43
N ALA A 139 1.41 6.55 0.67
CA ALA A 139 2.01 7.78 1.18
C ALA A 139 0.99 8.79 1.73
N VAL A 140 -0.31 8.60 1.45
CA VAL A 140 -1.37 9.47 1.98
C VAL A 140 -1.39 9.40 3.50
N GLU A 141 -1.51 10.54 4.15
CA GLU A 141 -1.43 10.71 5.61
C GLU A 141 -2.36 9.74 6.37
N GLN A 142 -3.62 9.61 5.93
CA GLN A 142 -4.61 8.72 6.55
C GLN A 142 -4.22 7.23 6.51
N VAL A 143 -3.26 6.84 5.66
CA VAL A 143 -2.70 5.49 5.61
C VAL A 143 -1.36 5.45 6.33
N ARG A 144 -0.49 6.43 6.06
CA ARG A 144 0.88 6.47 6.57
C ARG A 144 0.95 6.66 8.08
N GLU A 145 0.23 7.64 8.63
CA GLU A 145 0.31 7.98 10.05
C GLU A 145 -0.04 6.81 10.99
N PRO A 146 -1.17 6.09 10.81
CA PRO A 146 -1.48 4.94 11.65
C PRO A 146 -0.43 3.81 11.54
N VAL A 147 0.22 3.66 10.37
CA VAL A 147 1.28 2.68 10.17
C VAL A 147 2.54 3.07 10.93
N MET A 148 2.92 4.35 10.91
CA MET A 148 4.07 4.87 11.65
C MET A 148 3.89 4.71 13.16
N GLN A 149 2.73 5.11 13.68
CA GLN A 149 2.37 4.91 15.09
C GLN A 149 2.41 3.42 15.50
N GLY A 150 1.90 2.55 14.62
CA GLY A 150 1.96 1.09 14.81
C GLY A 150 3.38 0.54 14.87
N ILE A 151 4.32 1.10 14.07
CA ILE A 151 5.74 0.75 14.14
C ILE A 151 6.33 1.12 15.50
N GLU A 152 6.13 2.34 15.95
CA GLU A 152 6.65 2.84 17.23
C GLU A 152 6.14 2.01 18.41
N GLN A 153 4.82 1.80 18.47
CA GLN A 153 4.20 0.96 19.49
C GLN A 153 4.75 -0.47 19.49
N THR A 154 4.89 -1.06 18.30
CA THR A 154 5.39 -2.43 18.20
C THR A 154 6.85 -2.53 18.60
N LEU A 155 7.68 -1.54 18.25
CA LEU A 155 9.09 -1.51 18.68
C LEU A 155 9.19 -1.45 20.21
N GLN A 156 8.40 -0.58 20.86
CA GLN A 156 8.36 -0.48 22.32
C GLN A 156 7.92 -1.80 22.98
N GLN A 157 6.86 -2.44 22.46
CA GLN A 157 6.31 -3.68 22.99
C GLN A 157 7.23 -4.89 22.79
N GLU A 158 7.95 -4.95 21.66
CA GLU A 158 8.74 -6.12 21.28
C GLU A 158 10.20 -6.03 21.71
N PHE A 159 10.68 -4.87 22.14
CA PHE A 159 12.08 -4.70 22.54
C PHE A 159 12.44 -5.51 23.78
N ILE A 160 11.66 -5.42 24.85
CA ILE A 160 11.94 -6.15 26.11
C ILE A 160 11.86 -7.67 25.89
N PRO A 161 10.82 -8.25 25.27
CA PRO A 161 10.80 -9.66 24.92
C PRO A 161 11.97 -10.10 24.02
N ALA A 162 12.38 -9.24 23.08
CA ALA A 162 13.53 -9.53 22.22
C ALA A 162 14.84 -9.56 23.00
N VAL A 163 15.03 -8.69 24.00
CA VAL A 163 16.17 -8.72 24.92
C VAL A 163 16.20 -10.05 25.67
N ASN A 164 15.07 -10.45 26.28
CA ASN A 164 14.97 -11.70 27.03
C ASN A 164 15.21 -12.95 26.16
N SER A 165 15.01 -12.86 24.84
CA SER A 165 15.27 -13.97 23.91
C SER A 165 16.73 -14.10 23.47
N VAL A 166 17.55 -13.09 23.77
CA VAL A 166 18.98 -13.02 23.39
C VAL A 166 19.89 -13.28 24.57
N LEU A 167 19.36 -13.13 25.79
CA LEU A 167 20.01 -13.49 27.06
C LEU A 167 19.93 -15.00 27.32
#